data_db2c1f229905e5d9eceac2ed2310a252
#
_entry.id   db2c1f229905e5d9eceac2ed2310a252
#
_cell.length_a   1.000
_cell.length_b   1.000
_cell.length_c   1.000
_cell.angle_alpha   90.00
_cell.angle_beta   90.00
_cell.angle_gamma   90.00
#
_symmetry.space_group_name_H-M   'P 1'
#
loop_
_entity.id
_entity.type
_entity.pdbx_description
1 polymer ?
#
loop_
_entity_poly.entity_id
_entity_poly.type
_entity_poly.pdbx_seq_one_letter_code
_entity_poly.pdbx_strand_id
1 'polypeptide(L)'
;GVEAEFTVREVVELYGGCYRNPRPLDEVVSLVGLDEKVDARVGSLSGGQRRRVDLALGIVGRPELLFLDEPTTGFDPSARRRSWDLIEALGDDGTTVLLTTHYLDEAEHLADRVGVLSHGRLIAEGSPGELINRVSGTMVSFMLPESVRPEAAAATFGELLGVDIRLSGRLVEASIEQPTAAVHRITGWAIEAGVELESLSVSRVSLEDVYLSLTDPDTEPTS
;
A
#
# COMPACT_ATOMS: atom_id res chain seq x y z
N GLY A 1 -24.58 6.99 -9.74
CA GLY A 1 -23.66 6.45 -10.71
C GLY A 1 -23.86 7.11 -12.06
N VAL A 2 -22.82 7.09 -12.86
CA VAL A 2 -22.84 7.63 -14.21
C VAL A 2 -23.86 6.83 -15.06
N GLU A 3 -24.70 7.51 -15.82
CA GLU A 3 -25.67 6.88 -16.69
C GLU A 3 -24.96 5.95 -17.70
N ALA A 4 -25.33 4.66 -17.70
CA ALA A 4 -24.68 3.61 -18.49
C ALA A 4 -24.77 3.85 -20.02
N GLU A 5 -25.74 4.64 -20.45
CA GLU A 5 -26.02 4.93 -21.86
C GLU A 5 -25.10 5.97 -22.49
N PHE A 6 -24.51 6.87 -21.67
CA PHE A 6 -23.55 7.86 -22.17
C PHE A 6 -22.23 7.22 -22.57
N THR A 7 -21.57 7.80 -23.56
CA THR A 7 -20.16 7.55 -23.85
C THR A 7 -19.26 8.22 -22.82
N VAL A 8 -18.00 7.79 -22.74
CA VAL A 8 -17.00 8.44 -21.87
C VAL A 8 -16.88 9.94 -22.23
N ARG A 9 -16.83 10.26 -23.52
CA ARG A 9 -16.84 11.63 -24.04
C ARG A 9 -17.99 12.43 -23.46
N GLU A 10 -19.21 11.95 -23.71
CA GLU A 10 -20.43 12.67 -23.33
C GLU A 10 -20.51 12.94 -21.83
N VAL A 11 -20.10 12.00 -21.01
CA VAL A 11 -20.16 12.19 -19.57
C VAL A 11 -19.08 13.13 -19.06
N VAL A 12 -17.86 13.07 -19.60
CA VAL A 12 -16.77 14.00 -19.22
C VAL A 12 -17.08 15.44 -19.67
N GLU A 13 -17.62 15.61 -20.88
CA GLU A 13 -18.04 16.93 -21.38
C GLU A 13 -19.23 17.49 -20.57
N LEU A 14 -20.21 16.65 -20.21
CA LEU A 14 -21.34 17.05 -19.39
C LEU A 14 -20.88 17.57 -18.03
N TYR A 15 -20.02 16.84 -17.34
CA TYR A 15 -19.49 17.26 -16.04
C TYR A 15 -18.54 18.46 -16.19
N GLY A 16 -17.70 18.48 -17.22
CA GLY A 16 -16.86 19.63 -17.55
C GLY A 16 -17.64 20.91 -17.72
N GLY A 17 -18.84 20.83 -18.35
CA GLY A 17 -19.74 21.97 -18.52
C GLY A 17 -20.24 22.61 -17.21
N CYS A 18 -20.10 21.94 -16.08
CA CYS A 18 -20.45 22.49 -14.76
C CYS A 18 -19.36 23.42 -14.18
N TYR A 19 -18.17 23.44 -14.76
CA TYR A 19 -17.02 24.21 -14.26
C TYR A 19 -16.66 25.37 -15.19
N ARG A 20 -16.10 26.44 -14.61
CA ARG A 20 -15.69 27.63 -15.40
C ARG A 20 -14.44 27.40 -16.26
N ASN A 21 -13.53 26.56 -15.76
CA ASN A 21 -12.24 26.25 -16.40
C ASN A 21 -11.95 24.74 -16.30
N PRO A 22 -12.73 23.89 -16.99
CA PRO A 22 -12.49 22.46 -16.97
C PRO A 22 -11.18 22.09 -17.67
N ARG A 23 -10.63 20.92 -17.33
CA ARG A 23 -9.59 20.31 -18.15
C ARG A 23 -10.15 19.95 -19.52
N PRO A 24 -9.37 20.10 -20.60
CA PRO A 24 -9.75 19.61 -21.92
C PRO A 24 -10.06 18.11 -21.88
N LEU A 25 -11.05 17.66 -22.65
CA LEU A 25 -11.45 16.24 -22.72
C LEU A 25 -10.25 15.33 -23.00
N ASP A 26 -9.45 15.67 -24.01
CA ASP A 26 -8.30 14.83 -24.42
C ASP A 26 -7.25 14.70 -23.30
N GLU A 27 -7.02 15.78 -22.54
CA GLU A 27 -6.16 15.75 -21.35
C GLU A 27 -6.71 14.81 -20.28
N VAL A 28 -8.00 14.92 -19.94
CA VAL A 28 -8.65 14.07 -18.93
C VAL A 28 -8.61 12.61 -19.33
N VAL A 29 -8.98 12.31 -20.56
CA VAL A 29 -9.08 10.93 -21.08
C VAL A 29 -7.69 10.28 -21.12
N SER A 30 -6.67 11.02 -21.53
CA SER A 30 -5.29 10.55 -21.54
C SER A 30 -4.74 10.32 -20.13
N LEU A 31 -4.99 11.25 -19.21
CA LEU A 31 -4.59 11.10 -17.80
C LEU A 31 -5.12 9.81 -17.19
N VAL A 32 -6.39 9.47 -17.44
CA VAL A 32 -6.98 8.25 -16.86
C VAL A 32 -6.77 7.01 -17.75
N GLY A 33 -6.09 7.13 -18.90
CA GLY A 33 -5.80 6.02 -19.82
C GLY A 33 -7.05 5.40 -20.44
N LEU A 34 -7.97 6.24 -20.91
CA LEU A 34 -9.22 5.85 -21.61
C LEU A 34 -9.28 6.31 -23.07
N ASP A 35 -8.14 6.67 -23.68
CA ASP A 35 -8.05 7.19 -25.05
C ASP A 35 -8.76 6.29 -26.07
N GLU A 36 -8.53 4.97 -26.00
CA GLU A 36 -9.16 4.00 -26.91
C GLU A 36 -10.64 3.74 -26.59
N LYS A 37 -11.15 4.26 -25.48
CA LYS A 37 -12.52 4.04 -24.98
C LYS A 37 -13.35 5.31 -24.91
N VAL A 38 -12.87 6.42 -25.44
CA VAL A 38 -13.52 7.73 -25.32
C VAL A 38 -14.94 7.73 -25.91
N ASP A 39 -15.18 6.98 -26.99
CA ASP A 39 -16.49 6.86 -27.63
C ASP A 39 -17.24 5.57 -27.25
N ALA A 40 -16.70 4.79 -26.30
CA ALA A 40 -17.39 3.63 -25.75
C ALA A 40 -18.45 4.03 -24.71
N ARG A 41 -19.57 3.30 -24.66
CA ARG A 41 -20.58 3.52 -23.62
C ARG A 41 -20.07 3.08 -22.26
N VAL A 42 -20.30 3.88 -21.23
CA VAL A 42 -19.89 3.61 -19.86
C VAL A 42 -20.40 2.26 -19.36
N GLY A 43 -21.63 1.90 -19.74
CA GLY A 43 -22.21 0.60 -19.40
C GLY A 43 -21.47 -0.61 -19.99
N SER A 44 -20.73 -0.45 -21.09
CA SER A 44 -19.96 -1.52 -21.73
C SER A 44 -18.54 -1.68 -21.19
N LEU A 45 -18.10 -0.78 -20.31
CA LEU A 45 -16.77 -0.78 -19.74
C LEU A 45 -16.59 -1.85 -18.65
N SER A 46 -15.38 -2.35 -18.48
CA SER A 46 -15.01 -3.16 -17.32
C SER A 46 -15.12 -2.37 -16.02
N GLY A 47 -15.16 -3.07 -14.87
CA GLY A 47 -15.20 -2.40 -13.56
C GLY A 47 -14.05 -1.41 -13.35
N GLY A 48 -12.81 -1.80 -13.70
CA GLY A 48 -11.66 -0.94 -13.62
C GLY A 48 -11.71 0.27 -14.58
N GLN A 49 -12.26 0.08 -15.79
CA GLN A 49 -12.46 1.20 -16.73
C GLN A 49 -13.53 2.17 -16.21
N ARG A 50 -14.61 1.68 -15.61
CA ARG A 50 -15.63 2.54 -14.97
C ARG A 50 -15.04 3.36 -13.83
N ARG A 51 -14.19 2.74 -12.99
CA ARG A 51 -13.50 3.45 -11.90
C ARG A 51 -12.61 4.58 -12.45
N ARG A 52 -11.99 4.40 -13.63
CA ARG A 52 -11.23 5.46 -14.30
C ARG A 52 -12.13 6.58 -14.84
N VAL A 53 -13.36 6.27 -15.26
CA VAL A 53 -14.35 7.30 -15.60
C VAL A 53 -14.71 8.11 -14.35
N ASP A 54 -14.97 7.45 -13.21
CA ASP A 54 -15.26 8.15 -11.95
C ASP A 54 -14.11 9.11 -11.57
N LEU A 55 -12.87 8.66 -11.72
CA LEU A 55 -11.69 9.51 -11.51
C LEU A 55 -11.62 10.67 -12.50
N ALA A 56 -11.91 10.41 -13.80
CA ALA A 56 -11.99 11.46 -14.82
C ALA A 56 -12.98 12.57 -14.45
N LEU A 57 -14.14 12.18 -13.91
CA LEU A 57 -15.16 13.14 -13.44
C LEU A 57 -14.69 13.93 -12.21
N GLY A 58 -13.92 13.29 -11.33
CA GLY A 58 -13.34 13.95 -10.17
C GLY A 58 -12.31 15.02 -10.53
N ILE A 59 -11.54 14.82 -11.62
CA ILE A 59 -10.43 15.71 -12.00
C ILE A 59 -10.77 16.73 -13.07
N VAL A 60 -11.88 16.56 -13.81
CA VAL A 60 -12.25 17.44 -14.93
C VAL A 60 -12.40 18.90 -14.51
N GLY A 61 -12.85 19.15 -13.29
CA GLY A 61 -13.05 20.50 -12.73
C GLY A 61 -11.79 21.18 -12.20
N ARG A 62 -10.61 20.59 -12.31
CA ARG A 62 -9.36 21.08 -11.70
C ARG A 62 -9.53 21.33 -10.18
N PRO A 63 -9.86 20.32 -9.38
CA PRO A 63 -10.09 20.49 -7.95
C PRO A 63 -8.81 20.90 -7.22
N GLU A 64 -8.94 21.75 -6.22
CA GLU A 64 -7.86 22.02 -5.26
C GLU A 64 -7.70 20.88 -4.24
N LEU A 65 -8.79 20.13 -3.98
CA LEU A 65 -8.85 18.99 -3.06
C LEU A 65 -9.64 17.85 -3.71
N LEU A 66 -9.04 16.67 -3.76
CA LEU A 66 -9.62 15.43 -4.30
C LEU A 66 -9.68 14.36 -3.20
N PHE A 67 -10.85 13.77 -3.00
CA PHE A 67 -11.05 12.63 -2.11
C PHE A 67 -11.12 11.35 -2.92
N LEU A 68 -10.26 10.39 -2.59
CA LEU A 68 -10.21 9.07 -3.22
C LEU A 68 -10.42 7.98 -2.17
N ASP A 69 -11.53 7.27 -2.29
CA ASP A 69 -11.84 6.16 -1.39
C ASP A 69 -11.46 4.84 -2.07
N GLU A 70 -10.40 4.20 -1.55
CA GLU A 70 -9.83 2.95 -2.06
C GLU A 70 -9.65 2.93 -3.60
N PRO A 71 -8.90 3.87 -4.18
CA PRO A 71 -8.92 4.12 -5.63
C PRO A 71 -8.44 2.95 -6.48
N THR A 72 -7.59 2.06 -5.94
CA THR A 72 -6.98 0.96 -6.71
C THR A 72 -7.52 -0.42 -6.35
N THR A 73 -8.53 -0.50 -5.50
CA THR A 73 -9.13 -1.78 -5.11
C THR A 73 -9.68 -2.54 -6.31
N GLY A 74 -9.25 -3.80 -6.44
CA GLY A 74 -9.62 -4.67 -7.55
C GLY A 74 -8.85 -4.45 -8.85
N PHE A 75 -7.83 -3.61 -8.85
CA PHE A 75 -6.95 -3.43 -10.00
C PHE A 75 -5.88 -4.52 -10.07
N ASP A 76 -5.49 -4.90 -11.29
CA ASP A 76 -4.26 -5.66 -11.49
C ASP A 76 -3.02 -4.80 -11.17
N PRO A 77 -1.84 -5.41 -10.93
CA PRO A 77 -0.65 -4.65 -10.55
C PRO A 77 -0.25 -3.56 -11.54
N SER A 78 -0.48 -3.76 -12.84
CA SER A 78 -0.13 -2.78 -13.86
C SER A 78 -1.12 -1.60 -13.89
N ALA A 79 -2.41 -1.88 -13.66
CA ALA A 79 -3.43 -0.86 -13.54
C ALA A 79 -3.24 -0.02 -12.26
N ARG A 80 -2.85 -0.66 -11.16
CA ARG A 80 -2.52 0.02 -9.89
C ARG A 80 -1.39 1.02 -10.08
N ARG A 81 -0.27 0.62 -10.67
CA ARG A 81 0.87 1.52 -10.94
C ARG A 81 0.48 2.74 -11.77
N ARG A 82 -0.29 2.53 -12.86
CA ARG A 82 -0.77 3.66 -13.67
C ARG A 82 -1.68 4.61 -12.89
N SER A 83 -2.44 4.10 -11.92
CA SER A 83 -3.24 4.97 -11.05
C SER A 83 -2.37 5.75 -10.06
N TRP A 84 -1.29 5.15 -9.57
CA TRP A 84 -0.32 5.85 -8.74
C TRP A 84 0.36 6.98 -9.53
N ASP A 85 0.87 6.69 -10.73
CA ASP A 85 1.48 7.70 -11.62
C ASP A 85 0.53 8.88 -11.84
N LEU A 86 -0.79 8.60 -12.00
CA LEU A 86 -1.79 9.65 -12.15
C LEU A 86 -1.99 10.47 -10.87
N ILE A 87 -2.08 9.80 -9.70
CA ILE A 87 -2.28 10.48 -8.41
C ILE A 87 -1.07 11.38 -8.11
N GLU A 88 0.15 10.92 -8.37
CA GLU A 88 1.37 11.73 -8.25
C GLU A 88 1.33 12.95 -9.17
N ALA A 89 0.98 12.75 -10.46
CA ALA A 89 0.87 13.85 -11.41
C ALA A 89 -0.17 14.90 -11.01
N LEU A 90 -1.26 14.50 -10.35
CA LEU A 90 -2.26 15.44 -9.81
C LEU A 90 -1.72 16.22 -8.61
N GLY A 91 -0.94 15.59 -7.76
CA GLY A 91 -0.22 16.24 -6.65
C GLY A 91 0.78 17.27 -7.15
N ASP A 92 1.58 16.90 -8.15
CA ASP A 92 2.56 17.80 -8.80
C ASP A 92 1.88 19.01 -9.49
N ASP A 93 0.67 18.84 -10.02
CA ASP A 93 -0.16 19.92 -10.59
C ASP A 93 -0.86 20.78 -9.52
N GLY A 94 -0.59 20.54 -8.24
CA GLY A 94 -1.06 21.32 -7.10
C GLY A 94 -2.40 20.89 -6.51
N THR A 95 -2.94 19.72 -6.90
CA THR A 95 -4.13 19.15 -6.28
C THR A 95 -3.76 18.49 -4.96
N THR A 96 -4.38 18.88 -3.86
CA THR A 96 -4.27 18.13 -2.61
C THR A 96 -5.11 16.86 -2.70
N VAL A 97 -4.51 15.70 -2.49
CA VAL A 97 -5.21 14.42 -2.53
C VAL A 97 -5.33 13.84 -1.12
N LEU A 98 -6.56 13.54 -0.71
CA LEU A 98 -6.82 12.73 0.48
C LEU A 98 -7.35 11.37 0.03
N LEU A 99 -6.53 10.33 0.20
CA LEU A 99 -6.94 8.97 -0.15
C LEU A 99 -7.11 8.08 1.09
N THR A 100 -8.04 7.14 1.01
CA THR A 100 -8.12 6.01 1.93
C THR A 100 -7.64 4.75 1.20
N THR A 101 -6.91 3.90 1.88
CA THR A 101 -6.47 2.62 1.33
C THR A 101 -6.24 1.61 2.46
N HIS A 102 -6.39 0.33 2.13
CA HIS A 102 -5.93 -0.78 2.96
C HIS A 102 -4.64 -1.40 2.39
N TYR A 103 -4.13 -0.87 1.28
CA TYR A 103 -2.84 -1.25 0.71
C TYR A 103 -1.75 -0.34 1.27
N LEU A 104 -0.93 -0.86 2.15
CA LEU A 104 0.10 -0.06 2.83
C LEU A 104 1.25 0.34 1.91
N ASP A 105 1.52 -0.47 0.86
CA ASP A 105 2.44 -0.14 -0.23
C ASP A 105 1.98 1.09 -1.03
N GLU A 106 0.65 1.26 -1.23
CA GLU A 106 0.08 2.46 -1.86
C GLU A 106 0.31 3.71 -1.00
N ALA A 107 0.03 3.60 0.30
CA ALA A 107 0.27 4.69 1.24
C ALA A 107 1.76 5.06 1.35
N GLU A 108 2.64 4.05 1.36
CA GLU A 108 4.09 4.26 1.42
C GLU A 108 4.63 4.96 0.17
N HIS A 109 4.04 4.66 -1.00
CA HIS A 109 4.47 5.20 -2.29
C HIS A 109 3.96 6.62 -2.54
N LEU A 110 2.67 6.88 -2.25
CA LEU A 110 1.98 8.10 -2.67
C LEU A 110 1.92 9.20 -1.61
N ALA A 111 1.95 8.85 -0.34
CA ALA A 111 1.57 9.81 0.69
C ALA A 111 2.76 10.63 1.23
N ASP A 112 2.61 11.94 1.30
CA ASP A 112 3.48 12.81 2.09
C ASP A 112 3.24 12.60 3.59
N ARG A 113 1.98 12.32 3.97
CA ARG A 113 1.55 12.07 5.35
C ARG A 113 0.55 10.93 5.41
N VAL A 114 0.72 10.06 6.39
CA VAL A 114 -0.15 8.91 6.66
C VAL A 114 -0.78 9.05 8.03
N GLY A 115 -2.07 8.82 8.11
CA GLY A 115 -2.80 8.65 9.37
C GLY A 115 -3.27 7.20 9.51
N VAL A 116 -2.82 6.51 10.55
CA VAL A 116 -3.23 5.13 10.84
C VAL A 116 -4.47 5.14 11.71
N LEU A 117 -5.57 4.57 11.19
CA LEU A 117 -6.84 4.46 11.90
C LEU A 117 -7.04 3.04 12.43
N SER A 118 -7.34 2.91 13.71
CA SER A 118 -7.74 1.64 14.33
C SER A 118 -8.90 1.88 15.30
N HIS A 119 -9.93 1.01 15.22
CA HIS A 119 -11.13 1.09 16.07
C HIS A 119 -11.76 2.50 16.13
N GLY A 120 -11.76 3.22 14.99
CA GLY A 120 -12.32 4.58 14.89
C GLY A 120 -11.47 5.68 15.52
N ARG A 121 -10.22 5.39 15.85
CA ARG A 121 -9.26 6.35 16.42
C ARG A 121 -8.03 6.47 15.55
N LEU A 122 -7.48 7.69 15.46
CA LEU A 122 -6.18 7.93 14.86
C LEU A 122 -5.11 7.51 15.88
N ILE A 123 -4.38 6.42 15.59
CA ILE A 123 -3.38 5.83 16.50
C ILE A 123 -1.95 6.25 16.17
N ALA A 124 -1.68 6.64 14.92
CA ALA A 124 -0.40 7.19 14.51
C ALA A 124 -0.59 8.15 13.34
N GLU A 125 0.30 9.13 13.24
CA GLU A 125 0.37 10.10 12.14
C GLU A 125 1.82 10.50 11.90
N GLY A 126 2.19 10.70 10.63
CA GLY A 126 3.51 11.15 10.21
C GLY A 126 3.76 10.90 8.73
N SER A 127 4.92 11.27 8.22
CA SER A 127 5.38 10.80 6.90
C SER A 127 5.63 9.28 6.94
N PRO A 128 5.56 8.57 5.79
CA PRO A 128 5.91 7.16 5.74
C PRO A 128 7.28 6.87 6.39
N GLY A 129 8.29 7.67 6.07
CA GLY A 129 9.64 7.53 6.64
C GLY A 129 9.69 7.75 8.15
N GLU A 130 8.95 8.73 8.70
CA GLU A 130 8.87 8.96 10.14
C GLU A 130 8.19 7.79 10.86
N LEU A 131 7.13 7.22 10.27
CA LEU A 131 6.43 6.07 10.84
C LEU A 131 7.30 4.82 10.81
N ILE A 132 7.96 4.54 9.68
CA ILE A 132 8.88 3.41 9.51
C ILE A 132 10.05 3.51 10.50
N ASN A 133 10.61 4.70 10.69
CA ASN A 133 11.71 4.92 11.63
C ASN A 133 11.33 4.77 13.13
N ARG A 134 10.03 4.71 13.46
CA ARG A 134 9.59 4.37 14.83
C ARG A 134 9.83 2.89 15.17
N VAL A 135 9.84 2.03 14.17
CA VAL A 135 10.20 0.62 14.29
C VAL A 135 11.67 0.51 13.89
N SER A 136 12.56 0.49 14.87
CA SER A 136 14.01 0.42 14.63
C SER A 136 14.42 -0.90 14.00
N GLY A 137 15.34 -0.88 13.02
CA GLY A 137 16.02 -2.08 12.55
C GLY A 137 15.77 -2.43 11.09
N THR A 138 16.23 -3.62 10.74
CA THR A 138 16.04 -4.29 9.46
C THR A 138 15.19 -5.52 9.69
N MET A 139 14.18 -5.75 8.87
CA MET A 139 13.36 -6.96 8.96
C MET A 139 14.14 -8.15 8.40
N VAL A 140 14.29 -9.19 9.19
CA VAL A 140 14.80 -10.49 8.76
C VAL A 140 13.66 -11.49 8.84
N SER A 141 13.35 -12.14 7.74
CA SER A 141 12.29 -13.14 7.67
C SER A 141 12.75 -14.41 6.96
N PHE A 142 12.19 -15.55 7.38
CA PHE A 142 12.42 -16.86 6.74
C PHE A 142 11.34 -17.86 7.11
N MET A 143 11.14 -18.86 6.26
CA MET A 143 10.23 -19.98 6.54
C MET A 143 10.97 -21.13 7.21
N LEU A 144 10.37 -21.66 8.29
CA LEU A 144 10.87 -22.86 8.94
C LEU A 144 10.55 -24.11 8.12
N PRO A 145 11.50 -25.07 7.99
CA PRO A 145 11.24 -26.35 7.36
C PRO A 145 10.25 -27.21 8.18
N GLU A 146 9.55 -28.15 7.56
CA GLU A 146 8.51 -28.99 8.23
C GLU A 146 9.03 -29.80 9.42
N SER A 147 10.32 -30.07 9.42
CA SER A 147 11.00 -30.80 10.50
C SER A 147 11.16 -30.01 11.80
N VAL A 148 10.97 -28.68 11.75
CA VAL A 148 11.17 -27.78 12.91
C VAL A 148 9.84 -27.31 13.47
N ARG A 149 9.66 -27.42 14.79
CA ARG A 149 8.47 -26.90 15.48
C ARG A 149 8.58 -25.39 15.65
N PRO A 150 7.57 -24.61 15.20
CA PRO A 150 7.62 -23.16 15.24
C PRO A 150 7.87 -22.56 16.62
N GLU A 151 7.20 -23.07 17.66
CA GLU A 151 7.30 -22.53 19.02
C GLU A 151 8.71 -22.75 19.62
N ALA A 152 9.32 -23.91 19.34
CA ALA A 152 10.68 -24.20 19.78
C ALA A 152 11.70 -23.33 19.03
N ALA A 153 11.48 -23.09 17.74
CA ALA A 153 12.32 -22.22 16.93
C ALA A 153 12.24 -20.77 17.39
N ALA A 154 11.05 -20.26 17.71
CA ALA A 154 10.88 -18.90 18.21
C ALA A 154 11.69 -18.64 19.48
N ALA A 155 11.62 -19.56 20.44
CA ALA A 155 12.42 -19.47 21.67
C ALA A 155 13.93 -19.46 21.34
N THR A 156 14.36 -20.39 20.48
CA THR A 156 15.77 -20.49 20.07
C THR A 156 16.26 -19.21 19.38
N PHE A 157 15.48 -18.67 18.43
CA PHE A 157 15.88 -17.47 17.73
C PHE A 157 15.75 -16.21 18.59
N GLY A 158 14.79 -16.15 19.53
CA GLY A 158 14.70 -15.09 20.53
C GLY A 158 15.97 -15.01 21.39
N GLU A 159 16.44 -16.16 21.90
CA GLU A 159 17.71 -16.22 22.64
C GLU A 159 18.92 -15.93 21.75
N LEU A 160 18.97 -16.49 20.54
CA LEU A 160 20.08 -16.36 19.60
C LEU A 160 20.28 -14.91 19.13
N LEU A 161 19.18 -14.19 18.90
CA LEU A 161 19.19 -12.85 18.33
C LEU A 161 19.07 -11.75 19.39
N GLY A 162 18.51 -12.10 20.56
CA GLY A 162 18.26 -11.13 21.65
C GLY A 162 17.14 -10.14 21.35
N VAL A 163 16.16 -10.56 20.53
CA VAL A 163 15.00 -9.77 20.10
C VAL A 163 13.72 -10.59 20.14
N ASP A 164 12.59 -9.91 20.15
CA ASP A 164 11.30 -10.55 20.04
C ASP A 164 11.09 -11.12 18.64
N ILE A 165 10.58 -12.34 18.59
CA ILE A 165 10.31 -13.08 17.36
C ILE A 165 8.82 -13.11 17.11
N ARG A 166 8.40 -12.61 15.95
CA ARG A 166 7.03 -12.78 15.47
C ARG A 166 6.92 -14.09 14.68
N LEU A 167 5.90 -14.88 15.03
CA LEU A 167 5.56 -16.11 14.31
C LEU A 167 4.21 -15.96 13.62
N SER A 168 4.16 -16.21 12.31
CA SER A 168 2.93 -16.38 11.55
C SER A 168 2.94 -17.75 10.88
N GLY A 169 2.35 -18.75 11.57
CA GLY A 169 2.46 -20.14 11.17
C GLY A 169 3.91 -20.63 11.22
N ARG A 170 4.57 -20.72 10.07
CA ARG A 170 5.97 -21.15 9.94
C ARG A 170 6.90 -20.00 9.50
N LEU A 171 6.35 -18.84 9.21
CA LEU A 171 7.10 -17.64 8.92
C LEU A 171 7.65 -17.07 10.24
N VAL A 172 8.95 -16.89 10.29
CA VAL A 172 9.68 -16.21 11.38
C VAL A 172 10.05 -14.84 10.91
N GLU A 173 9.75 -13.82 11.72
CA GLU A 173 10.09 -12.43 11.44
C GLU A 173 10.70 -11.78 12.69
N ALA A 174 11.73 -10.98 12.47
CA ALA A 174 12.39 -10.24 13.53
C ALA A 174 12.92 -8.91 13.04
N SER A 175 12.75 -7.85 13.84
CA SER A 175 13.39 -6.55 13.61
C SER A 175 14.78 -6.54 14.25
N ILE A 176 15.81 -6.28 13.45
CA ILE A 176 17.21 -6.47 13.81
C ILE A 176 18.01 -5.19 13.54
N GLU A 177 18.74 -4.70 14.53
CA GLU A 177 19.66 -3.55 14.36
C GLU A 177 20.94 -3.90 13.59
N GLN A 178 21.44 -5.13 13.75
CA GLN A 178 22.67 -5.63 13.14
C GLN A 178 22.40 -6.81 12.21
N PRO A 179 21.82 -6.61 11.03
CA PRO A 179 21.32 -7.68 10.17
C PRO A 179 22.41 -8.65 9.71
N THR A 180 23.62 -8.18 9.44
CA THR A 180 24.73 -9.06 9.02
C THR A 180 25.08 -10.09 10.09
N ALA A 181 25.16 -9.67 11.35
CA ALA A 181 25.45 -10.57 12.46
C ALA A 181 24.29 -11.54 12.74
N ALA A 182 23.05 -11.06 12.61
CA ALA A 182 21.86 -11.85 12.78
C ALA A 182 21.74 -12.95 11.71
N VAL A 183 21.91 -12.58 10.44
CA VAL A 183 21.88 -13.54 9.31
C VAL A 183 22.96 -14.61 9.49
N HIS A 184 24.18 -14.22 9.91
CA HIS A 184 25.25 -15.19 10.19
C HIS A 184 24.84 -16.19 11.28
N ARG A 185 24.22 -15.72 12.37
CA ARG A 185 23.77 -16.61 13.46
C ARG A 185 22.62 -17.54 13.00
N ILE A 186 21.64 -16.99 12.26
CA ILE A 186 20.50 -17.75 11.72
C ILE A 186 20.99 -18.85 10.78
N THR A 187 21.87 -18.49 9.82
CA THR A 187 22.41 -19.46 8.85
C THR A 187 23.35 -20.46 9.50
N GLY A 188 24.14 -20.05 10.50
CA GLY A 188 24.98 -20.95 11.28
C GLY A 188 24.15 -22.00 12.02
N TRP A 189 23.08 -21.59 12.70
CA TRP A 189 22.13 -22.51 13.33
C TRP A 189 21.52 -23.50 12.31
N ALA A 190 21.10 -23.01 11.15
CA ALA A 190 20.50 -23.86 10.12
C ALA A 190 21.47 -24.94 9.63
N ILE A 191 22.76 -24.58 9.41
CA ILE A 191 23.82 -25.48 9.01
C ILE A 191 24.07 -26.55 10.11
N GLU A 192 24.17 -26.14 11.37
CA GLU A 192 24.39 -27.05 12.51
C GLU A 192 23.20 -27.99 12.72
N ALA A 193 21.98 -27.51 12.52
CA ALA A 193 20.77 -28.32 12.61
C ALA A 193 20.54 -29.21 11.37
N GLY A 194 21.31 -29.04 10.30
CA GLY A 194 21.16 -29.77 9.04
C GLY A 194 19.85 -29.45 8.32
N VAL A 195 19.35 -28.23 8.44
CA VAL A 195 18.09 -27.77 7.83
C VAL A 195 18.35 -26.65 6.84
N GLU A 196 17.50 -26.53 5.81
CA GLU A 196 17.49 -25.42 4.87
C GLU A 196 16.38 -24.47 5.23
N LEU A 197 16.68 -23.17 5.28
CA LEU A 197 15.70 -22.12 5.49
C LEU A 197 15.17 -21.65 4.16
N GLU A 198 13.85 -21.69 3.98
CA GLU A 198 13.21 -21.23 2.77
C GLU A 198 12.92 -19.72 2.86
N SER A 199 12.95 -19.03 1.73
CA SER A 199 12.57 -17.60 1.62
C SER A 199 13.30 -16.68 2.59
N LEU A 200 14.57 -16.97 2.92
CA LEU A 200 15.37 -16.09 3.76
C LEU A 200 15.50 -14.70 3.10
N SER A 201 14.98 -13.69 3.76
CA SER A 201 14.94 -12.31 3.29
C SER A 201 15.50 -11.34 4.33
N VAL A 202 16.12 -10.30 3.84
CA VAL A 202 16.57 -9.15 4.64
C VAL A 202 16.05 -7.90 3.94
N SER A 203 15.10 -7.22 4.55
CA SER A 203 14.43 -6.06 3.96
C SER A 203 14.42 -4.87 4.93
N ARG A 204 14.15 -3.69 4.42
CA ARG A 204 13.80 -2.55 5.27
C ARG A 204 12.44 -2.81 5.90
N VAL A 205 12.24 -2.28 7.11
CA VAL A 205 10.90 -2.20 7.72
C VAL A 205 9.98 -1.43 6.78
N SER A 206 8.77 -1.92 6.59
CA SER A 206 7.72 -1.32 5.77
C SER A 206 6.64 -0.65 6.62
N LEU A 207 5.75 0.12 6.00
CA LEU A 207 4.55 0.60 6.70
C LEU A 207 3.65 -0.55 7.19
N GLU A 208 3.68 -1.71 6.53
CA GLU A 208 2.94 -2.90 6.97
C GLU A 208 3.46 -3.42 8.31
N ASP A 209 4.78 -3.47 8.48
CA ASP A 209 5.41 -3.86 9.74
C ASP A 209 5.04 -2.88 10.87
N VAL A 210 5.03 -1.58 10.57
CA VAL A 210 4.59 -0.53 11.51
C VAL A 210 3.13 -0.72 11.89
N TYR A 211 2.24 -0.90 10.90
CA TYR A 211 0.81 -1.09 11.14
C TYR A 211 0.55 -2.32 12.02
N LEU A 212 1.17 -3.44 11.71
CA LEU A 212 1.05 -4.66 12.51
C LEU A 212 1.55 -4.45 13.94
N SER A 213 2.66 -3.73 14.13
CA SER A 213 3.18 -3.42 15.47
C SER A 213 2.25 -2.51 16.30
N LEU A 214 1.50 -1.64 15.64
CA LEU A 214 0.56 -0.71 16.28
C LEU A 214 -0.82 -1.33 16.57
N THR A 215 -1.19 -2.39 15.86
CA THR A 215 -2.52 -3.02 15.95
C THR A 215 -2.50 -4.38 16.62
N ASP A 216 -1.31 -4.89 16.97
CA ASP A 216 -1.17 -6.17 17.70
C ASP A 216 -1.76 -6.03 19.11
N PRO A 217 -2.74 -6.89 19.50
CA PRO A 217 -3.43 -6.79 20.80
C PRO A 217 -2.52 -6.99 22.01
N ASP A 218 -1.31 -7.54 21.82
CA ASP A 218 -0.32 -7.72 22.89
C ASP A 218 0.53 -6.46 23.18
N THR A 219 0.35 -5.38 22.40
CA THR A 219 1.08 -4.10 22.54
C THR A 219 0.23 -2.97 23.10
N GLU A 220 -0.85 -3.21 23.84
CA GLU A 220 -1.57 -2.13 24.54
C GLU A 220 -0.60 -1.45 25.53
N PRO A 221 -0.33 -0.15 25.39
CA PRO A 221 0.40 0.59 26.40
C PRO A 221 -0.44 0.59 27.67
N THR A 222 0.03 -0.07 28.71
CA THR A 222 -0.47 0.08 30.08
C THR A 222 -0.56 1.58 30.40
N SER A 223 -1.79 2.06 30.60
CA SER A 223 -2.16 3.43 31.01
C SER A 223 -1.51 3.83 32.31
#